data_6a1df7726714efa2dc7656b70ab61c54
#
_entry.id   6a1df7726714efa2dc7656b70ab61c54
#
_cell.length_a   1.000
_cell.length_b   1.000
_cell.length_c   1.000
_cell.angle_alpha   90.00
_cell.angle_beta   90.00
_cell.angle_gamma   90.00
#
_symmetry.space_group_name_H-M   'P 1'
#
loop_
_entity.id
_entity.type
_entity.pdbx_description
1 polymer ?
#
loop_
_entity_poly.entity_id
_entity_poly.type
_entity_poly.pdbx_seq_one_letter_code
_entity_poly.pdbx_strand_id
1 'polypeptide(L)'
;NNAHKKIAIKALNDFVLDVESVLNQVVVKTTTAAAQVVAEAIDNLFLDNVIASIAGDNVVLIISNSEEKAKLISKNIEEVLG
;
A
#
# COMPACT_ATOMS: atom_id res chain seq x y z
N ASN A 1 7.39 -15.16 -3.26
CA ASN A 1 6.86 -16.47 -2.85
C ASN A 1 5.90 -16.30 -1.67
N ASN A 2 5.33 -17.42 -1.19
CA ASN A 2 4.34 -17.37 -0.12
C ASN A 2 4.88 -16.81 1.20
N ALA A 3 6.15 -17.05 1.50
CA ALA A 3 6.77 -16.55 2.73
C ALA A 3 6.87 -15.03 2.69
N HIS A 4 7.33 -14.48 1.58
CA HIS A 4 7.43 -13.03 1.41
C HIS A 4 6.06 -12.36 1.44
N LYS A 5 5.07 -13.00 0.84
CA LYS A 5 3.70 -12.46 0.84
C LYS A 5 3.11 -12.45 2.24
N LYS A 6 3.33 -13.51 3.03
CA LYS A 6 2.83 -13.57 4.41
C LYS A 6 3.48 -12.48 5.27
N ILE A 7 4.78 -12.27 5.11
CA ILE A 7 5.50 -11.23 5.83
C ILE A 7 4.94 -9.85 5.44
N ALA A 8 4.69 -9.63 4.15
CA ALA A 8 4.14 -8.37 3.67
C ALA A 8 2.76 -8.10 4.27
N ILE A 9 1.88 -9.10 4.27
CA ILE A 9 0.53 -8.96 4.81
C ILE A 9 0.60 -8.65 6.30
N LYS A 10 1.49 -9.33 7.05
CA LYS A 10 1.65 -9.04 8.47
C LYS A 10 2.12 -7.62 8.70
N ALA A 11 3.09 -7.16 7.92
CA ALA A 11 3.60 -5.78 8.06
C ALA A 11 2.49 -4.76 7.80
N LEU A 12 1.66 -5.00 6.78
CA LEU A 12 0.53 -4.10 6.50
C LEU A 12 -0.45 -4.08 7.67
N ASN A 13 -0.78 -5.23 8.22
CA ASN A 13 -1.71 -5.29 9.34
C ASN A 13 -1.13 -4.66 10.61
N ASP A 14 0.18 -4.76 10.81
CA ASP A 14 0.83 -4.17 11.99
C ASP A 14 0.94 -2.65 11.90
N PHE A 15 1.12 -2.09 10.70
CA PHE A 15 1.54 -0.69 10.59
C PHE A 15 0.61 0.23 9.80
N VAL A 16 -0.32 -0.30 9.01
CA VAL A 16 -1.23 0.56 8.23
C VAL A 16 -2.38 1.03 9.11
N LEU A 17 -2.61 2.33 9.10
CA LEU A 17 -3.72 2.95 9.85
C LEU A 17 -4.91 3.23 8.96
N ASP A 18 -4.68 3.62 7.70
CA ASP A 18 -5.75 4.03 6.80
C ASP A 18 -5.30 3.93 5.36
N VAL A 19 -6.25 3.64 4.46
CA VAL A 19 -6.01 3.58 3.02
C VAL A 19 -7.12 4.37 2.33
N GLU A 20 -6.74 5.32 1.48
CA GLU A 20 -7.70 6.16 0.79
C GLU A 20 -7.24 6.44 -0.63
N SER A 21 -8.12 6.26 -1.62
CA SER A 21 -7.81 6.66 -2.99
C SER A 21 -8.20 8.12 -3.18
N VAL A 22 -7.34 8.90 -3.86
CA VAL A 22 -7.57 10.31 -4.16
C VAL A 22 -7.14 10.52 -5.60
N LEU A 23 -8.12 10.74 -6.48
CA LEU A 23 -7.85 10.85 -7.91
C LEU A 23 -7.07 9.63 -8.38
N ASN A 24 -5.93 9.82 -9.03
CA ASN A 24 -5.11 8.70 -9.53
C ASN A 24 -4.11 8.18 -8.49
N GLN A 25 -4.28 8.54 -7.23
CA GLN A 25 -3.33 8.21 -6.17
C GLN A 25 -3.99 7.42 -5.05
N VAL A 26 -3.17 6.66 -4.32
CA VAL A 26 -3.63 5.99 -3.10
C VAL A 26 -2.74 6.46 -1.96
N VAL A 27 -3.37 6.98 -0.92
CA VAL A 27 -2.68 7.44 0.28
C VAL A 27 -2.79 6.35 1.34
N VAL A 28 -1.65 5.78 1.74
CA VAL A 28 -1.60 4.76 2.79
C VAL A 28 -0.96 5.39 4.00
N LYS A 29 -1.74 5.60 5.06
CA LYS A 29 -1.23 6.18 6.29
C LYS A 29 -0.74 5.08 7.20
N THR A 30 0.42 5.30 7.83
CA THR A 30 1.05 4.30 8.68
C THR A 30 1.36 4.89 10.05
N THR A 31 1.77 4.02 10.96
CA THR A 31 2.33 4.48 12.23
C THR A 31 3.64 5.22 11.98
N THR A 32 4.09 5.99 12.99
CA THR A 32 5.31 6.80 12.89
C THR A 32 6.50 5.96 12.45
N ALA A 33 7.26 6.47 11.50
CA ALA A 33 8.50 5.88 10.98
C ALA A 33 8.30 4.54 10.26
N ALA A 34 7.06 4.14 9.93
CA ALA A 34 6.80 2.83 9.33
C ALA A 34 6.56 2.88 7.82
N ALA A 35 6.62 4.06 7.19
CA ALA A 35 6.28 4.18 5.77
C ALA A 35 7.18 3.31 4.87
N GLN A 36 8.48 3.25 5.14
CA GLN A 36 9.41 2.46 4.31
C GLN A 36 9.08 0.96 4.40
N VAL A 37 8.79 0.47 5.59
CA VAL A 37 8.42 -0.93 5.80
C VAL A 37 7.13 -1.25 5.06
N VAL A 38 6.14 -0.36 5.14
CA VAL A 38 4.86 -0.54 4.45
C VAL A 38 5.04 -0.48 2.94
N ALA A 39 5.85 0.44 2.44
CA ALA A 39 6.11 0.54 1.00
C ALA A 39 6.75 -0.75 0.47
N GLU A 40 7.73 -1.30 1.19
CA GLU A 40 8.35 -2.56 0.82
C GLU A 40 7.33 -3.70 0.84
N ALA A 41 6.45 -3.73 1.84
CA ALA A 41 5.41 -4.74 1.91
C ALA A 41 4.47 -4.66 0.71
N ILE A 42 4.07 -3.44 0.34
CA ILE A 42 3.21 -3.23 -0.84
C ILE A 42 3.90 -3.72 -2.11
N ASP A 43 5.18 -3.42 -2.26
CA ASP A 43 5.95 -3.89 -3.42
C ASP A 43 5.98 -5.42 -3.49
N ASN A 44 6.06 -6.09 -2.35
CA ASN A 44 6.08 -7.56 -2.29
C ASN A 44 4.72 -8.21 -2.53
N LEU A 45 3.64 -7.43 -2.58
CA LEU A 45 2.34 -7.94 -2.99
C LEU A 45 2.18 -8.00 -4.50
N PHE A 46 3.03 -7.31 -5.25
CA PHE A 46 2.99 -7.26 -6.72
C PHE A 46 1.61 -6.88 -7.24
N LEU A 47 1.05 -5.81 -6.67
CA LEU A 47 -0.28 -5.34 -7.06
C LEU A 47 -0.28 -4.80 -8.48
N ASP A 48 -1.34 -5.12 -9.22
CA ASP A 48 -1.53 -4.56 -10.56
C ASP A 48 -1.80 -3.06 -10.48
N ASN A 49 -1.46 -2.36 -11.56
CA ASN A 49 -1.79 -0.94 -11.76
C ASN A 49 -0.94 0.05 -10.97
N VAL A 50 0.03 -0.40 -10.21
CA VAL A 50 0.95 0.49 -9.49
C VAL A 50 2.05 0.94 -10.45
N ILE A 51 2.15 2.25 -10.68
CA ILE A 51 3.23 2.81 -11.49
C ILE A 51 4.47 3.03 -10.63
N ALA A 52 4.27 3.60 -9.46
CA ALA A 52 5.36 3.93 -8.54
C ALA A 52 4.79 4.15 -7.15
N SER A 53 5.64 4.07 -6.14
CA SER A 53 5.28 4.44 -4.79
C SER A 53 6.39 5.26 -4.16
N ILE A 54 6.01 6.17 -3.27
CA ILE A 54 6.95 7.04 -2.56
C ILE A 54 6.59 6.96 -1.08
N ALA A 55 7.58 6.67 -0.26
CA ALA A 55 7.39 6.58 1.18
C ALA A 55 7.96 7.81 1.88
N GLY A 56 7.13 8.44 2.72
CA GLY A 56 7.58 9.47 3.64
C GLY A 56 7.94 8.85 4.99
N ASP A 57 7.57 9.51 6.08
CA ASP A 57 7.77 8.98 7.42
C ASP A 57 6.59 8.08 7.84
N ASN A 58 5.36 8.58 7.66
CA ASN A 58 4.15 7.91 8.12
C ASN A 58 3.08 7.84 7.02
N VAL A 59 3.50 7.98 5.78
CA VAL A 59 2.59 7.91 4.64
C VAL A 59 3.31 7.31 3.45
N VAL A 60 2.60 6.48 2.69
CA VAL A 60 3.06 5.97 1.39
C VAL A 60 2.09 6.49 0.34
N LEU A 61 2.64 7.09 -0.71
CA LEU A 61 1.84 7.57 -1.83
C LEU A 61 2.05 6.65 -3.01
N ILE A 62 0.97 6.07 -3.51
CA ILE A 62 1.00 5.16 -4.67
C ILE A 62 0.42 5.90 -5.86
N ILE A 63 1.09 5.82 -7.00
CA ILE A 63 0.67 6.49 -8.23
C ILE A 63 0.13 5.44 -9.21
N SER A 64 -0.99 5.74 -9.83
CA SER A 64 -1.60 4.90 -10.87
C SER A 64 -1.94 5.74 -12.09
N ASN A 65 -2.43 5.09 -13.16
CA ASN A 65 -2.75 5.76 -14.43
C ASN A 65 -4.10 6.46 -14.42
N SER A 66 -5.00 6.14 -13.49
CA SER A 66 -6.35 6.69 -13.49
C SER A 66 -6.98 6.58 -12.12
N GLU A 67 -8.06 7.34 -11.93
CA GLU A 67 -8.85 7.29 -10.71
C GLU A 67 -9.42 5.88 -10.50
N GLU A 68 -9.88 5.25 -11.56
CA GLU A 68 -10.45 3.90 -11.49
C GLU A 68 -9.40 2.89 -11.00
N LYS A 69 -8.17 2.98 -11.54
CA LYS A 69 -7.10 2.09 -11.13
C LYS A 69 -6.66 2.34 -9.70
N ALA A 70 -6.67 3.60 -9.26
CA ALA A 70 -6.36 3.91 -7.86
C ALA A 70 -7.37 3.25 -6.92
N LYS A 71 -8.66 3.27 -7.28
CA LYS A 71 -9.68 2.61 -6.47
C LYS A 71 -9.47 1.11 -6.38
N LEU A 72 -9.03 0.48 -7.48
CA LEU A 72 -8.73 -0.95 -7.48
C LEU A 72 -7.55 -1.27 -6.57
N ILE A 73 -6.49 -0.45 -6.61
CA ILE A 73 -5.33 -0.63 -5.74
C ILE A 73 -5.75 -0.51 -4.28
N SER A 74 -6.51 0.54 -3.95
CA SER A 74 -7.01 0.75 -2.59
C SER A 74 -7.80 -0.46 -2.10
N LYS A 75 -8.71 -0.96 -2.94
CA LYS A 75 -9.51 -2.13 -2.60
C LYS A 75 -8.63 -3.36 -2.36
N ASN A 76 -7.63 -3.58 -3.22
CA ASN A 76 -6.74 -4.73 -3.08
C ASN A 76 -5.94 -4.67 -1.79
N ILE A 77 -5.48 -3.49 -1.39
CA ILE A 77 -4.77 -3.33 -0.12
C ILE A 77 -5.73 -3.60 1.04
N GLU A 78 -6.93 -3.03 0.99
CA GLU A 78 -7.92 -3.23 2.05
C GLU A 78 -8.30 -4.70 2.22
N GLU A 79 -8.30 -5.47 1.14
CA GLU A 79 -8.65 -6.90 1.20
C GLU A 79 -7.64 -7.73 1.99
N VAL A 80 -6.37 -7.28 2.09
CA VAL A 80 -5.38 -8.02 2.88
C VAL A 80 -5.29 -7.53 4.32
N LEU A 81 -5.97 -6.44 4.65
CA LEU A 81 -6.04 -5.95 6.02
C LEU A 81 -7.15 -6.70 6.77
N GLY A 82 -6.82 -7.26 7.92
CA GLY A 82 -7.75 -8.08 8.67
C GLY A 82 -8.06 -7.56 10.05
#